data_30182e2635f824433bbe1c429f8a1f7c
#
_entry.id   30182e2635f824433bbe1c429f8a1f7c
#
_cell.length_a   1.000
_cell.length_b   1.000
_cell.length_c   1.000
_cell.angle_alpha   90.00
_cell.angle_beta   90.00
_cell.angle_gamma   90.00
#
_symmetry.space_group_name_H-M   'P 1'
#
loop_
_entity.id
_entity.type
_entity.pdbx_description
1 polymer ?
#
loop_
_entity_poly.entity_id
_entity_poly.type
_entity_poly.pdbx_seq_one_letter_code
_entity_poly.pdbx_strand_id
1 'polypeptide(L)'
;MKIGSVELLYLLAGARITAAWEHASEDEFRRAISGHNHALVAFIEPSTAASQALEPEWTTATESEKKSLISVDCVSASSLCKEFDVISYPALRFFDGHGKMTSYRGPRRASSAVRPTITALNSEKKAAAFQSSDDYAVVARINPQDKHIKILYDTIASQYRDRLSFGSLKTDKATTVACYNNRDGQQFSISDLTSIDALPRLVESCLTPVIGEFTRANEMKYLQADKSIVFFFSPSSAEREAYVKAMLSVAKMYKEYLSFVTVDANEYGDLAAPLGLAPGVFPALSVQNPMFGKVFPYPRGRDITPEAIGAFLMDISQGKVKAWDGTMSAGEGRAHDEL
;
A
#
# COMPACT_ATOMS: atom_id res chain seq x y z
N MET A 1 23.14 -68.08 -22.18
CA MET A 1 23.71 -66.74 -22.08
C MET A 1 22.70 -65.76 -22.67
N LYS A 2 21.93 -65.08 -21.84
CA LYS A 2 20.99 -64.02 -22.26
C LYS A 2 21.54 -62.69 -21.77
N ILE A 3 21.85 -61.81 -22.70
CA ILE A 3 22.34 -60.46 -22.46
C ILE A 3 21.11 -59.59 -22.26
N GLY A 4 20.92 -59.05 -21.06
CA GLY A 4 19.84 -58.12 -20.73
C GLY A 4 20.17 -56.70 -21.22
N SER A 5 19.28 -56.17 -22.01
CA SER A 5 19.32 -54.76 -22.43
C SER A 5 18.95 -53.85 -21.27
N VAL A 6 19.83 -52.93 -20.93
CA VAL A 6 19.59 -51.85 -19.98
C VAL A 6 18.96 -50.70 -20.77
N GLU A 7 17.68 -50.47 -20.57
CA GLU A 7 17.00 -49.24 -21.07
C GLU A 7 17.42 -48.05 -20.21
N LEU A 8 18.12 -47.14 -20.85
CA LEU A 8 18.51 -45.85 -20.29
C LEU A 8 17.31 -44.87 -20.41
N LEU A 9 16.57 -44.69 -19.31
CA LEU A 9 15.52 -43.66 -19.24
C LEU A 9 16.18 -42.28 -19.20
N TYR A 10 16.14 -41.56 -20.32
CA TYR A 10 16.43 -40.13 -20.36
C TYR A 10 15.26 -39.36 -19.73
N LEU A 11 15.46 -38.90 -18.49
CA LEU A 11 14.64 -37.86 -17.88
C LEU A 11 14.92 -36.57 -18.63
N LEU A 12 14.05 -36.24 -19.57
CA LEU A 12 13.95 -34.91 -20.15
C LEU A 12 13.43 -33.98 -19.03
N ALA A 13 14.35 -33.37 -18.31
CA ALA A 13 14.04 -32.15 -17.53
C ALA A 13 13.64 -31.07 -18.53
N GLY A 14 12.34 -30.89 -18.71
CA GLY A 14 11.79 -29.78 -19.49
C GLY A 14 12.22 -28.48 -18.85
N ALA A 15 13.26 -27.86 -19.37
CA ALA A 15 13.56 -26.47 -19.09
C ALA A 15 12.31 -25.67 -19.52
N ARG A 16 11.55 -25.15 -18.57
CA ARG A 16 10.55 -24.12 -18.86
C ARG A 16 11.35 -22.93 -19.36
N ILE A 17 11.35 -22.71 -20.66
CA ILE A 17 11.78 -21.45 -21.26
C ILE A 17 10.74 -20.46 -20.73
N THR A 18 11.07 -19.72 -19.68
CA THR A 18 10.31 -18.55 -19.29
C THR A 18 10.47 -17.58 -20.45
N ALA A 19 9.39 -17.33 -21.17
CA ALA A 19 9.38 -16.29 -22.19
C ALA A 19 9.85 -15.00 -21.48
N ALA A 20 10.88 -14.36 -22.04
CA ALA A 20 11.37 -13.10 -21.51
C ALA A 20 10.21 -12.09 -21.56
N TRP A 21 10.11 -11.25 -20.54
CA TRP A 21 9.11 -10.18 -20.49
C TRP A 21 9.26 -9.28 -21.72
N GLU A 22 8.29 -9.35 -22.63
CA GLU A 22 8.28 -8.54 -23.86
C GLU A 22 7.89 -7.11 -23.53
N HIS A 23 8.66 -6.14 -24.04
CA HIS A 23 8.42 -4.72 -23.86
C HIS A 23 8.03 -4.06 -25.16
N ALA A 24 7.09 -3.13 -25.09
CA ALA A 24 6.63 -2.39 -26.23
C ALA A 24 7.71 -1.42 -26.76
N SER A 25 7.85 -1.34 -28.07
CA SER A 25 8.58 -0.26 -28.74
C SER A 25 7.86 1.08 -28.53
N GLU A 26 8.55 2.20 -28.79
CA GLU A 26 7.95 3.54 -28.69
C GLU A 26 6.70 3.67 -29.55
N ASP A 27 6.74 3.17 -30.79
CA ASP A 27 5.59 3.22 -31.71
C ASP A 27 4.39 2.40 -31.19
N GLU A 28 4.64 1.24 -30.59
CA GLU A 28 3.59 0.42 -29.99
C GLU A 28 2.99 1.09 -28.77
N PHE A 29 3.84 1.68 -27.92
CA PHE A 29 3.39 2.46 -26.76
C PHE A 29 2.49 3.62 -27.21
N ARG A 30 2.96 4.46 -28.15
CA ARG A 30 2.19 5.63 -28.61
C ARG A 30 0.86 5.23 -29.25
N ARG A 31 0.84 4.14 -30.01
CA ARG A 31 -0.41 3.58 -30.57
C ARG A 31 -1.35 3.08 -29.45
N ALA A 32 -0.81 2.44 -28.44
CA ALA A 32 -1.61 1.89 -27.35
C ALA A 32 -2.28 3.00 -26.51
N ILE A 33 -1.55 4.06 -26.17
CA ILE A 33 -2.10 5.16 -25.36
C ILE A 33 -3.08 6.06 -26.11
N SER A 34 -3.00 6.09 -27.46
CA SER A 34 -3.89 6.89 -28.31
C SER A 34 -5.06 6.10 -28.93
N GLY A 35 -4.95 4.78 -29.03
CA GLY A 35 -5.89 3.94 -29.78
C GLY A 35 -6.91 3.17 -28.93
N HIS A 36 -6.82 3.21 -27.59
CA HIS A 36 -7.68 2.48 -26.68
C HIS A 36 -8.41 3.43 -25.74
N ASN A 37 -9.59 3.02 -25.28
CA ASN A 37 -10.32 3.78 -24.24
C ASN A 37 -9.50 3.96 -22.95
N HIS A 38 -8.57 3.06 -22.69
CA HIS A 38 -7.63 3.14 -21.57
C HIS A 38 -6.43 2.18 -21.80
N ALA A 39 -5.28 2.53 -21.24
CA ALA A 39 -4.11 1.67 -21.18
C ALA A 39 -3.43 1.78 -19.82
N LEU A 40 -3.00 0.65 -19.26
CA LEU A 40 -2.12 0.61 -18.10
C LEU A 40 -0.71 0.28 -18.58
N VAL A 41 0.24 1.15 -18.26
CA VAL A 41 1.63 1.04 -18.71
C VAL A 41 2.54 0.83 -17.51
N ALA A 42 3.38 -0.20 -17.58
CA ALA A 42 4.48 -0.41 -16.64
C ALA A 42 5.79 0.13 -17.26
N PHE A 43 6.31 1.18 -16.71
CA PHE A 43 7.68 1.64 -17.00
C PHE A 43 8.61 0.93 -16.02
N ILE A 44 9.56 0.18 -16.55
CA ILE A 44 10.42 -0.69 -15.75
C ILE A 44 11.90 -0.49 -16.07
N GLU A 45 12.73 -0.85 -15.12
CA GLU A 45 14.14 -1.10 -15.30
C GLU A 45 14.40 -2.56 -14.93
N PRO A 46 14.73 -3.45 -15.92
CA PRO A 46 14.79 -4.89 -15.70
C PRO A 46 15.75 -5.36 -14.60
N SER A 47 16.78 -4.57 -14.32
CA SER A 47 17.78 -4.88 -13.29
C SER A 47 17.30 -4.65 -11.85
N THR A 48 16.21 -3.89 -11.65
CA THR A 48 15.73 -3.57 -10.31
C THR A 48 14.91 -4.72 -9.72
N ALA A 49 15.13 -5.04 -8.45
CA ALA A 49 14.39 -6.09 -7.74
C ALA A 49 12.87 -5.85 -7.76
N ALA A 50 12.43 -4.58 -7.68
CA ALA A 50 11.02 -4.22 -7.70
C ALA A 50 10.37 -4.43 -9.08
N SER A 51 11.10 -4.22 -10.19
CA SER A 51 10.61 -4.55 -11.54
C SER A 51 10.53 -6.06 -11.72
N GLN A 52 11.53 -6.80 -11.27
CA GLN A 52 11.54 -8.27 -11.31
C GLN A 52 10.39 -8.87 -10.48
N ALA A 53 10.06 -8.28 -9.34
CA ALA A 53 8.90 -8.71 -8.53
C ALA A 53 7.55 -8.45 -9.21
N LEU A 54 7.45 -7.44 -10.10
CA LEU A 54 6.24 -7.15 -10.86
C LEU A 54 6.05 -8.11 -12.05
N GLU A 55 7.12 -8.62 -12.64
CA GLU A 55 7.10 -9.42 -13.88
C GLU A 55 6.08 -10.57 -13.89
N PRO A 56 6.04 -11.49 -12.89
CA PRO A 56 5.12 -12.62 -12.90
C PRO A 56 3.65 -12.19 -12.88
N GLU A 57 3.32 -11.16 -12.11
CA GLU A 57 1.96 -10.61 -12.04
C GLU A 57 1.57 -9.90 -13.34
N TRP A 58 2.51 -9.17 -13.94
CA TRP A 58 2.30 -8.47 -15.21
C TRP A 58 2.10 -9.44 -16.36
N THR A 59 2.94 -10.46 -16.47
CA THR A 59 2.84 -11.49 -17.51
C THR A 59 1.51 -12.22 -17.43
N THR A 60 1.10 -12.62 -16.22
CA THR A 60 -0.22 -13.25 -15.99
C THR A 60 -1.37 -12.33 -16.41
N ALA A 61 -1.28 -11.03 -16.12
CA ALA A 61 -2.29 -10.06 -16.51
C ALA A 61 -2.36 -9.89 -18.03
N THR A 62 -1.22 -9.84 -18.72
CA THR A 62 -1.15 -9.65 -20.18
C THR A 62 -1.66 -10.87 -20.95
N GLU A 63 -1.64 -12.08 -20.38
CA GLU A 63 -2.24 -13.28 -21.01
C GLU A 63 -3.75 -13.11 -21.23
N SER A 64 -4.42 -12.41 -20.32
CA SER A 64 -5.87 -12.19 -20.38
C SER A 64 -6.26 -10.88 -21.08
N GLU A 65 -5.36 -9.86 -21.14
CA GLU A 65 -5.70 -8.52 -21.64
C GLU A 65 -4.51 -7.86 -22.37
N LYS A 66 -4.10 -8.45 -23.50
CA LYS A 66 -2.91 -8.01 -24.26
C LYS A 66 -2.95 -6.59 -24.81
N LYS A 67 -4.15 -6.01 -25.03
CA LYS A 67 -4.28 -4.73 -25.73
C LYS A 67 -4.19 -3.50 -24.86
N SER A 68 -4.54 -3.61 -23.58
CA SER A 68 -4.60 -2.50 -22.62
C SER A 68 -3.48 -2.51 -21.58
N LEU A 69 -2.66 -3.55 -21.56
CA LEU A 69 -1.51 -3.70 -20.67
C LEU A 69 -0.22 -3.74 -21.47
N ILE A 70 0.63 -2.76 -21.30
CA ILE A 70 1.94 -2.68 -21.96
C ILE A 70 3.04 -2.36 -20.97
N SER A 71 4.24 -2.85 -21.26
CA SER A 71 5.43 -2.51 -20.49
C SER A 71 6.46 -1.84 -21.37
N VAL A 72 7.22 -0.91 -20.82
CA VAL A 72 8.30 -0.17 -21.47
C VAL A 72 9.58 -0.37 -20.66
N ASP A 73 10.63 -0.83 -21.30
CA ASP A 73 11.97 -0.90 -20.71
C ASP A 73 12.64 0.48 -20.81
N CYS A 74 12.85 1.12 -19.68
CA CYS A 74 13.43 2.45 -19.59
C CYS A 74 14.96 2.49 -19.77
N VAL A 75 15.63 1.35 -19.82
CA VAL A 75 17.03 1.29 -20.25
C VAL A 75 17.12 1.49 -21.74
N SER A 76 16.24 0.78 -22.49
CA SER A 76 16.19 0.85 -23.95
C SER A 76 15.48 2.10 -24.46
N ALA A 77 14.45 2.59 -23.77
CA ALA A 77 13.62 3.73 -24.14
C ALA A 77 13.74 4.91 -23.16
N SER A 78 14.97 5.31 -22.83
CA SER A 78 15.23 6.31 -21.78
C SER A 78 14.65 7.70 -22.09
N SER A 79 14.61 8.11 -23.35
CA SER A 79 13.99 9.38 -23.78
C SER A 79 12.49 9.40 -23.52
N LEU A 80 11.81 8.29 -23.86
CA LEU A 80 10.38 8.12 -23.61
C LEU A 80 10.07 8.15 -22.12
N CYS A 81 10.85 7.44 -21.31
CA CYS A 81 10.62 7.43 -19.85
C CYS A 81 10.81 8.81 -19.21
N LYS A 82 11.76 9.61 -19.71
CA LYS A 82 11.93 11.00 -19.27
C LYS A 82 10.75 11.90 -19.69
N GLU A 83 10.18 11.70 -20.88
CA GLU A 83 8.99 12.44 -21.35
C GLU A 83 7.80 12.27 -20.40
N PHE A 84 7.68 11.10 -19.76
CA PHE A 84 6.59 10.78 -18.83
C PHE A 84 6.99 10.89 -17.36
N ASP A 85 8.05 11.65 -17.01
CA ASP A 85 8.51 11.90 -15.65
C ASP A 85 8.70 10.62 -14.82
N VAL A 86 9.29 9.59 -15.43
CA VAL A 86 9.59 8.33 -14.73
C VAL A 86 10.91 8.48 -13.99
N ILE A 87 10.84 8.62 -12.67
CA ILE A 87 11.99 8.84 -11.77
C ILE A 87 12.29 7.63 -10.86
N SER A 88 11.40 6.64 -10.82
CA SER A 88 11.57 5.42 -10.03
C SER A 88 10.92 4.22 -10.71
N TYR A 89 11.39 3.01 -10.41
CA TYR A 89 10.96 1.78 -11.06
C TYR A 89 10.46 0.73 -10.06
N PRO A 90 9.38 -0.02 -10.44
CA PRO A 90 8.53 0.17 -11.59
C PRO A 90 7.55 1.34 -11.39
N ALA A 91 7.35 2.17 -12.42
CA ALA A 91 6.31 3.18 -12.42
C ALA A 91 5.10 2.72 -13.25
N LEU A 92 3.95 2.60 -12.61
CA LEU A 92 2.71 2.25 -13.29
C LEU A 92 1.94 3.52 -13.61
N ARG A 93 1.54 3.69 -14.89
CA ARG A 93 0.77 4.84 -15.38
C ARG A 93 -0.49 4.36 -16.08
N PHE A 94 -1.61 4.98 -15.74
CA PHE A 94 -2.89 4.76 -16.39
C PHE A 94 -3.16 5.89 -17.37
N PHE A 95 -3.49 5.54 -18.61
CA PHE A 95 -3.87 6.46 -19.68
C PHE A 95 -5.34 6.23 -20.01
N ASP A 96 -6.13 7.30 -20.06
CA ASP A 96 -7.58 7.24 -20.27
C ASP A 96 -8.03 7.23 -21.74
N GLY A 97 -7.09 7.21 -22.68
CA GLY A 97 -7.33 7.28 -24.12
C GLY A 97 -7.66 8.70 -24.64
N HIS A 98 -7.79 9.68 -23.74
CA HIS A 98 -8.02 11.09 -24.09
C HIS A 98 -6.80 11.98 -23.79
N GLY A 99 -5.65 11.35 -23.60
CA GLY A 99 -4.38 12.03 -23.34
C GLY A 99 -4.11 12.36 -21.86
N LYS A 100 -5.02 12.02 -20.94
CA LYS A 100 -4.80 12.19 -19.52
C LYS A 100 -4.07 10.98 -18.96
N MET A 101 -2.95 11.24 -18.31
CA MET A 101 -2.15 10.25 -17.60
C MET A 101 -2.33 10.44 -16.08
N THR A 102 -2.45 9.34 -15.35
CA THR A 102 -2.43 9.31 -13.88
C THR A 102 -1.50 8.22 -13.38
N SER A 103 -0.86 8.44 -12.22
CA SER A 103 -0.07 7.41 -11.56
C SER A 103 -1.01 6.31 -11.04
N TYR A 104 -0.77 5.06 -11.43
CA TYR A 104 -1.51 3.93 -10.89
C TYR A 104 -0.96 3.59 -9.49
N ARG A 105 -1.82 3.65 -8.49
CA ARG A 105 -1.50 3.36 -7.08
C ARG A 105 -2.22 2.11 -6.56
N GLY A 106 -2.89 1.39 -7.45
CA GLY A 106 -3.61 0.17 -7.12
C GLY A 106 -2.71 -1.03 -6.86
N PRO A 107 -3.33 -2.16 -6.44
CA PRO A 107 -2.60 -3.40 -6.21
C PRO A 107 -1.89 -3.87 -7.48
N ARG A 108 -0.65 -4.34 -7.32
CA ARG A 108 0.18 -4.87 -8.41
C ARG A 108 -0.11 -6.35 -8.63
N ARG A 109 -1.40 -6.72 -8.73
CA ARG A 109 -1.87 -8.10 -8.97
C ARG A 109 -2.50 -8.20 -10.35
N ALA A 110 -2.29 -9.32 -11.01
CA ALA A 110 -2.85 -9.59 -12.34
C ALA A 110 -4.36 -9.38 -12.40
N SER A 111 -5.08 -9.84 -11.37
CA SER A 111 -6.54 -9.73 -11.27
C SER A 111 -7.05 -8.28 -11.23
N SER A 112 -6.24 -7.34 -10.74
CA SER A 112 -6.63 -5.93 -10.60
C SER A 112 -6.42 -5.14 -11.89
N ALA A 113 -5.38 -5.46 -12.64
CA ALA A 113 -4.99 -4.74 -13.86
C ALA A 113 -6.02 -4.87 -14.99
N VAL A 114 -6.76 -5.99 -15.05
CA VAL A 114 -7.69 -6.34 -16.15
C VAL A 114 -9.17 -6.16 -15.81
N ARG A 115 -9.52 -5.67 -14.62
CA ARG A 115 -10.92 -5.55 -14.21
C ARG A 115 -11.64 -4.38 -14.87
N PRO A 116 -12.95 -4.55 -15.19
CA PRO A 116 -13.82 -3.43 -15.57
C PRO A 116 -13.92 -2.45 -14.39
N THR A 117 -14.26 -1.19 -14.68
CA THR A 117 -14.45 -0.14 -13.65
C THR A 117 -15.36 -0.61 -12.51
N ILE A 118 -16.44 -1.33 -12.85
CA ILE A 118 -17.31 -2.00 -11.88
C ILE A 118 -17.57 -3.43 -12.34
N THR A 119 -17.21 -4.39 -11.52
CA THR A 119 -17.50 -5.82 -11.75
C THR A 119 -18.94 -6.12 -11.39
N ALA A 120 -19.72 -6.62 -12.33
CA ALA A 120 -21.09 -7.08 -12.06
C ALA A 120 -21.07 -8.40 -11.26
N LEU A 121 -21.60 -8.37 -10.06
CA LEU A 121 -21.72 -9.51 -9.16
C LEU A 121 -23.15 -10.03 -9.23
N ASN A 122 -23.34 -11.33 -9.53
CA ASN A 122 -24.67 -11.91 -9.73
C ASN A 122 -25.10 -12.84 -8.58
N SER A 123 -24.33 -12.90 -7.50
CA SER A 123 -24.69 -13.68 -6.30
C SER A 123 -23.87 -13.21 -5.09
N GLU A 124 -24.40 -13.46 -3.88
CA GLU A 124 -23.69 -13.19 -2.62
C GLU A 124 -22.39 -14.02 -2.51
N LYS A 125 -22.36 -15.23 -3.06
CA LYS A 125 -21.11 -16.03 -3.13
C LYS A 125 -20.02 -15.33 -3.93
N LYS A 126 -20.37 -14.73 -5.09
CA LYS A 126 -19.40 -13.93 -5.87
C LYS A 126 -19.05 -12.64 -5.19
N ALA A 127 -19.99 -11.99 -4.50
CA ALA A 127 -19.72 -10.81 -3.70
C ALA A 127 -18.72 -11.10 -2.57
N ALA A 128 -18.91 -12.21 -1.84
CA ALA A 128 -17.99 -12.66 -0.80
C ALA A 128 -16.58 -12.95 -1.34
N ALA A 129 -16.47 -13.64 -2.48
CA ALA A 129 -15.19 -13.87 -3.13
C ALA A 129 -14.53 -12.57 -3.61
N PHE A 130 -15.33 -11.61 -4.07
CA PHE A 130 -14.83 -10.31 -4.52
C PHE A 130 -14.27 -9.45 -3.38
N GLN A 131 -14.83 -9.55 -2.16
CA GLN A 131 -14.36 -8.81 -0.98
C GLN A 131 -12.89 -9.03 -0.67
N SER A 132 -12.40 -10.25 -0.88
CA SER A 132 -11.00 -10.64 -0.59
C SER A 132 -10.11 -10.71 -1.84
N SER A 133 -10.61 -10.26 -2.98
CA SER A 133 -9.91 -10.42 -4.26
C SER A 133 -8.80 -9.42 -4.50
N ASP A 134 -8.75 -8.35 -3.71
CA ASP A 134 -7.80 -7.26 -3.84
C ASP A 134 -7.41 -6.66 -2.48
N ASP A 135 -6.37 -5.84 -2.44
CA ASP A 135 -5.96 -5.12 -1.23
C ASP A 135 -7.07 -4.21 -0.71
N TYR A 136 -7.81 -3.59 -1.65
CA TYR A 136 -8.97 -2.76 -1.34
C TYR A 136 -10.11 -3.12 -2.29
N ALA A 137 -11.25 -3.52 -1.75
CA ALA A 137 -12.44 -3.87 -2.53
C ALA A 137 -13.68 -3.14 -2.01
N VAL A 138 -14.46 -2.56 -2.91
CA VAL A 138 -15.74 -1.92 -2.60
C VAL A 138 -16.86 -2.74 -3.21
N VAL A 139 -17.84 -3.12 -2.38
CA VAL A 139 -19.02 -3.88 -2.84
C VAL A 139 -20.27 -3.08 -2.52
N ALA A 140 -20.99 -2.67 -3.57
CA ALA A 140 -22.29 -2.05 -3.45
C ALA A 140 -23.41 -3.06 -3.71
N ARG A 141 -24.36 -3.14 -2.78
CA ARG A 141 -25.65 -3.79 -2.97
C ARG A 141 -26.67 -2.72 -3.26
N ILE A 142 -27.05 -2.58 -4.52
CA ILE A 142 -27.83 -1.43 -5.01
C ILE A 142 -29.27 -1.86 -5.29
N ASN A 143 -30.22 -1.20 -4.64
CA ASN A 143 -31.64 -1.30 -5.00
C ASN A 143 -31.84 -0.59 -6.34
N PRO A 144 -32.49 -1.22 -7.35
CA PRO A 144 -32.74 -0.61 -8.65
C PRO A 144 -33.55 0.70 -8.62
N GLN A 145 -34.27 0.97 -7.53
CA GLN A 145 -34.97 2.23 -7.32
C GLN A 145 -34.04 3.40 -6.98
N ASP A 146 -32.85 3.13 -6.42
CA ASP A 146 -31.89 4.13 -6.00
C ASP A 146 -30.96 4.55 -7.16
N LYS A 147 -31.55 5.06 -8.25
CA LYS A 147 -30.82 5.41 -9.48
C LYS A 147 -29.72 6.44 -9.24
N HIS A 148 -29.95 7.40 -8.34
CA HIS A 148 -28.98 8.46 -8.01
C HIS A 148 -27.75 7.86 -7.32
N ILE A 149 -27.92 6.88 -6.44
CA ILE A 149 -26.80 6.19 -5.78
C ILE A 149 -25.98 5.40 -6.81
N LYS A 150 -26.66 4.77 -7.78
CA LYS A 150 -25.93 4.08 -8.86
C LYS A 150 -25.04 5.04 -9.63
N ILE A 151 -25.53 6.22 -10.01
CA ILE A 151 -24.72 7.23 -10.72
C ILE A 151 -23.54 7.71 -9.87
N LEU A 152 -23.78 7.98 -8.59
CA LEU A 152 -22.73 8.39 -7.66
C LEU A 152 -21.66 7.29 -7.50
N TYR A 153 -22.09 6.03 -7.38
CA TYR A 153 -21.18 4.88 -7.28
C TYR A 153 -20.35 4.70 -8.56
N ASP A 154 -20.97 4.85 -9.75
CA ASP A 154 -20.27 4.78 -11.04
C ASP A 154 -19.19 5.89 -11.15
N THR A 155 -19.50 7.09 -10.66
CA THR A 155 -18.57 8.23 -10.63
C THR A 155 -17.39 7.98 -9.71
N ILE A 156 -17.64 7.52 -8.48
CA ILE A 156 -16.60 7.19 -7.50
C ILE A 156 -15.75 6.02 -8.00
N ALA A 157 -16.36 4.99 -8.58
CA ALA A 157 -15.61 3.87 -9.15
C ALA A 157 -14.68 4.32 -10.27
N SER A 158 -15.12 5.23 -11.13
CA SER A 158 -14.26 5.79 -12.18
C SER A 158 -13.11 6.63 -11.63
N GLN A 159 -13.35 7.39 -10.56
CA GLN A 159 -12.35 8.25 -9.93
C GLN A 159 -11.27 7.46 -9.18
N TYR A 160 -11.65 6.34 -8.57
CA TYR A 160 -10.76 5.56 -7.67
C TYR A 160 -10.35 4.20 -8.22
N ARG A 161 -10.65 3.90 -9.51
CA ARG A 161 -10.32 2.61 -10.14
C ARG A 161 -8.83 2.26 -10.13
N ASP A 162 -7.98 3.26 -9.97
CA ASP A 162 -6.53 3.11 -9.86
C ASP A 162 -6.07 2.62 -8.47
N ARG A 163 -6.96 2.62 -7.49
CA ARG A 163 -6.64 2.31 -6.08
C ARG A 163 -7.52 1.25 -5.46
N LEU A 164 -8.76 1.08 -5.95
CA LEU A 164 -9.73 0.13 -5.41
C LEU A 164 -10.40 -0.65 -6.54
N SER A 165 -10.80 -1.88 -6.22
CA SER A 165 -11.66 -2.69 -7.06
C SER A 165 -13.12 -2.49 -6.66
N PHE A 166 -13.99 -2.23 -7.63
CA PHE A 166 -15.41 -1.97 -7.41
C PHE A 166 -16.27 -3.10 -7.94
N GLY A 167 -17.20 -3.59 -7.12
CA GLY A 167 -18.18 -4.58 -7.50
C GLY A 167 -19.60 -4.13 -7.16
N SER A 168 -20.58 -4.49 -7.97
CA SER A 168 -21.99 -4.19 -7.70
C SER A 168 -22.88 -5.41 -7.81
N LEU A 169 -23.83 -5.53 -6.89
CA LEU A 169 -24.86 -6.55 -6.81
C LEU A 169 -26.22 -5.87 -6.70
N LYS A 170 -27.22 -6.35 -7.46
CA LYS A 170 -28.61 -5.91 -7.30
C LYS A 170 -29.21 -6.51 -6.04
N THR A 171 -29.99 -5.73 -5.32
CA THR A 171 -30.76 -6.16 -4.15
C THR A 171 -32.17 -5.57 -4.18
N ASP A 172 -33.13 -6.27 -3.54
CA ASP A 172 -34.48 -5.78 -3.27
C ASP A 172 -34.59 -5.05 -1.91
N LYS A 173 -33.49 -5.09 -1.12
CA LYS A 173 -33.38 -4.41 0.18
C LYS A 173 -32.85 -2.97 -0.01
N ALA A 174 -32.72 -2.25 1.10
CA ALA A 174 -32.07 -0.93 1.11
C ALA A 174 -30.63 -1.02 0.57
N THR A 175 -30.23 -0.01 -0.19
CA THR A 175 -28.88 0.08 -0.74
C THR A 175 -27.84 0.17 0.38
N THR A 176 -26.77 -0.63 0.26
CA THR A 176 -25.65 -0.62 1.18
C THR A 176 -24.34 -0.66 0.39
N VAL A 177 -23.35 0.04 0.89
CA VAL A 177 -21.98 0.01 0.32
C VAL A 177 -21.01 -0.37 1.41
N ALA A 178 -20.16 -1.35 1.14
CA ALA A 178 -19.09 -1.77 2.05
C ALA A 178 -17.74 -1.69 1.35
N CYS A 179 -16.74 -1.19 2.06
CA CYS A 179 -15.35 -1.20 1.64
C CYS A 179 -14.52 -2.11 2.53
N TYR A 180 -13.69 -2.92 1.93
CA TYR A 180 -12.83 -3.91 2.55
C TYR A 180 -11.37 -3.51 2.32
N ASN A 181 -10.68 -3.14 3.40
CA ASN A 181 -9.24 -2.94 3.43
C ASN A 181 -8.59 -4.25 3.87
N ASN A 182 -8.20 -5.08 2.92
CA ASN A 182 -7.62 -6.41 3.18
C ASN A 182 -6.17 -6.33 3.66
N ARG A 183 -5.46 -5.23 3.40
CA ARG A 183 -4.11 -5.00 3.93
C ARG A 183 -4.13 -4.91 5.45
N ASP A 184 -5.09 -4.16 5.98
CA ASP A 184 -5.23 -3.93 7.40
C ASP A 184 -6.29 -4.82 8.04
N GLY A 185 -7.02 -5.63 7.23
CA GLY A 185 -8.14 -6.47 7.70
C GLY A 185 -9.24 -5.62 8.35
N GLN A 186 -9.58 -4.48 7.75
CA GLN A 186 -10.66 -3.59 8.18
C GLN A 186 -11.83 -3.63 7.20
N GLN A 187 -13.02 -3.42 7.72
CA GLN A 187 -14.24 -3.29 6.93
C GLN A 187 -15.01 -2.06 7.38
N PHE A 188 -15.46 -1.29 6.41
CA PHE A 188 -16.32 -0.12 6.59
C PHE A 188 -17.60 -0.33 5.81
N SER A 189 -18.75 0.06 6.36
CA SER A 189 -20.05 -0.06 5.65
C SER A 189 -20.94 1.12 5.96
N ILE A 190 -21.73 1.53 4.96
CA ILE A 190 -22.73 2.58 5.09
C ILE A 190 -24.04 2.13 4.46
N SER A 191 -25.14 2.53 5.06
CA SER A 191 -26.50 2.40 4.54
C SER A 191 -27.21 3.75 4.42
N ASP A 192 -26.75 4.76 5.18
CA ASP A 192 -27.21 6.14 5.00
C ASP A 192 -26.38 6.78 3.88
N LEU A 193 -27.02 6.92 2.72
CA LEU A 193 -26.45 7.47 1.49
C LEU A 193 -27.13 8.78 1.09
N THR A 194 -27.76 9.46 2.04
CA THR A 194 -28.46 10.74 1.82
C THR A 194 -27.47 11.89 1.57
N SER A 195 -26.30 11.83 2.19
CA SER A 195 -25.24 12.83 1.97
C SER A 195 -24.40 12.47 0.73
N ILE A 196 -24.14 13.46 -0.12
CA ILE A 196 -23.28 13.31 -1.31
C ILE A 196 -21.85 12.90 -0.93
N ASP A 197 -21.39 13.26 0.27
CA ASP A 197 -20.06 12.94 0.77
C ASP A 197 -19.97 11.56 1.44
N ALA A 198 -21.07 10.84 1.58
CA ALA A 198 -21.08 9.56 2.30
C ALA A 198 -20.16 8.52 1.63
N LEU A 199 -20.24 8.36 0.31
CA LEU A 199 -19.37 7.46 -0.45
C LEU A 199 -17.92 7.92 -0.51
N PRO A 200 -17.59 9.20 -0.80
CA PRO A 200 -16.21 9.69 -0.68
C PRO A 200 -15.60 9.44 0.68
N ARG A 201 -16.29 9.73 1.78
CA ARG A 201 -15.82 9.48 3.15
C ARG A 201 -15.59 7.98 3.43
N LEU A 202 -16.48 7.10 2.95
CA LEU A 202 -16.29 5.65 3.07
C LEU A 202 -14.99 5.21 2.40
N VAL A 203 -14.77 5.66 1.16
CA VAL A 203 -13.58 5.33 0.38
C VAL A 203 -12.31 5.88 1.05
N GLU A 204 -12.33 7.12 1.52
CA GLU A 204 -11.20 7.73 2.21
C GLU A 204 -10.85 7.00 3.51
N SER A 205 -11.86 6.65 4.31
CA SER A 205 -11.68 5.85 5.54
C SER A 205 -11.08 4.48 5.23
N CYS A 206 -11.53 3.85 4.16
CA CYS A 206 -11.04 2.54 3.73
C CYS A 206 -9.59 2.59 3.24
N LEU A 207 -9.21 3.64 2.54
CA LEU A 207 -7.85 3.85 2.02
C LEU A 207 -6.86 4.34 3.09
N THR A 208 -7.36 4.83 4.22
CA THR A 208 -6.51 5.30 5.32
C THR A 208 -5.93 4.08 6.05
N PRO A 209 -4.60 3.88 6.03
CA PRO A 209 -3.99 2.75 6.73
C PRO A 209 -4.05 2.93 8.25
N VAL A 210 -4.09 1.82 8.97
CA VAL A 210 -4.04 1.81 10.45
C VAL A 210 -2.69 2.34 10.94
N ILE A 211 -1.61 1.99 10.25
CA ILE A 211 -0.27 2.53 10.49
C ILE A 211 0.12 3.29 9.23
N GLY A 212 0.20 4.60 9.34
CA GLY A 212 0.50 5.48 8.20
C GLY A 212 2.00 5.71 8.03
N GLU A 213 2.37 6.37 6.95
CA GLU A 213 3.68 6.96 6.76
C GLU A 213 3.61 8.45 7.09
N PHE A 214 4.49 8.92 7.96
CA PHE A 214 4.58 10.33 8.33
C PHE A 214 5.56 11.04 7.39
N THR A 215 5.09 12.12 6.81
CA THR A 215 5.86 12.97 5.91
C THR A 215 5.57 14.44 6.22
N ARG A 216 6.43 15.38 5.81
CA ARG A 216 6.14 16.82 5.96
C ARG A 216 4.86 17.25 5.23
N ALA A 217 4.47 16.54 4.17
CA ALA A 217 3.25 16.84 3.42
C ALA A 217 1.96 16.48 4.18
N ASN A 218 2.02 15.52 5.11
CA ASN A 218 0.85 15.07 5.89
C ASN A 218 0.97 15.32 7.40
N GLU A 219 2.03 15.98 7.83
CA GLU A 219 2.33 16.29 9.24
C GLU A 219 1.12 16.91 9.96
N MET A 220 0.50 17.92 9.37
CA MET A 220 -0.63 18.64 9.98
C MET A 220 -1.83 17.72 10.23
N LYS A 221 -2.03 16.69 9.41
CA LYS A 221 -3.09 15.70 9.62
C LYS A 221 -2.93 14.97 10.96
N TYR A 222 -1.70 14.64 11.33
CA TYR A 222 -1.40 13.94 12.58
C TYR A 222 -1.35 14.87 13.78
N LEU A 223 -0.74 16.06 13.64
CA LEU A 223 -0.59 17.02 14.73
C LEU A 223 -1.89 17.67 15.16
N GLN A 224 -2.85 17.82 14.25
CA GLN A 224 -4.19 18.37 14.54
C GLN A 224 -5.20 17.31 15.01
N ALA A 225 -4.84 16.02 14.93
CA ALA A 225 -5.68 14.99 15.48
C ALA A 225 -5.58 15.00 17.02
N ASP A 226 -6.72 14.84 17.72
CA ASP A 226 -6.76 14.75 19.19
C ASP A 226 -6.19 13.40 19.69
N LYS A 227 -5.09 12.96 19.11
CA LYS A 227 -4.44 11.67 19.40
C LYS A 227 -2.96 11.84 19.64
N SER A 228 -2.42 11.01 20.52
CA SER A 228 -0.97 10.88 20.61
C SER A 228 -0.42 10.11 19.42
N ILE A 229 0.82 10.37 19.03
CA ILE A 229 1.44 9.80 17.86
C ILE A 229 2.59 8.89 18.27
N VAL A 230 2.61 7.67 17.76
CA VAL A 230 3.71 6.71 17.94
C VAL A 230 4.54 6.71 16.66
N PHE A 231 5.73 7.30 16.74
CA PHE A 231 6.66 7.41 15.62
C PHE A 231 7.65 6.25 15.64
N PHE A 232 7.77 5.54 14.53
CA PHE A 232 8.81 4.55 14.31
C PHE A 232 9.72 5.01 13.17
N PHE A 233 10.97 5.26 13.49
CA PHE A 233 12.00 5.71 12.55
C PHE A 233 12.85 4.53 12.09
N SER A 234 13.01 4.37 10.78
CA SER A 234 14.02 3.50 10.19
C SER A 234 14.41 3.98 8.78
N PRO A 235 15.69 3.91 8.41
CA PRO A 235 16.15 4.17 7.04
C PRO A 235 15.77 3.01 6.09
N SER A 236 15.50 1.81 6.62
CA SER A 236 15.18 0.61 5.84
C SER A 236 13.67 0.51 5.58
N SER A 237 13.26 0.50 4.31
CA SER A 237 11.87 0.23 3.93
C SER A 237 11.38 -1.14 4.41
N ALA A 238 12.25 -2.16 4.33
CA ALA A 238 11.93 -3.51 4.79
C ALA A 238 11.65 -3.56 6.30
N GLU A 239 12.41 -2.81 7.11
CA GLU A 239 12.16 -2.70 8.55
C GLU A 239 10.86 -1.95 8.84
N ARG A 240 10.55 -0.87 8.10
CA ARG A 240 9.27 -0.17 8.23
C ARG A 240 8.09 -1.07 7.88
N GLU A 241 8.19 -1.87 6.81
CA GLU A 241 7.15 -2.85 6.43
C GLU A 241 7.01 -3.96 7.49
N ALA A 242 8.11 -4.48 8.02
CA ALA A 242 8.10 -5.48 9.10
C ALA A 242 7.43 -4.92 10.37
N TYR A 243 7.74 -3.67 10.74
CA TYR A 243 7.09 -2.98 11.85
C TYR A 243 5.58 -2.84 11.63
N VAL A 244 5.15 -2.37 10.47
CA VAL A 244 3.71 -2.25 10.12
C VAL A 244 3.01 -3.60 10.30
N LYS A 245 3.58 -4.67 9.78
CA LYS A 245 3.00 -6.01 9.89
C LYS A 245 2.93 -6.50 11.34
N ALA A 246 4.00 -6.32 12.10
CA ALA A 246 4.06 -6.76 13.50
C ALA A 246 3.13 -5.95 14.40
N MET A 247 3.11 -4.62 14.25
CA MET A 247 2.37 -3.71 15.13
C MET A 247 0.90 -3.54 14.80
N LEU A 248 0.40 -4.11 13.71
CA LEU A 248 -0.96 -3.89 13.21
C LEU A 248 -2.05 -4.19 14.26
N SER A 249 -1.90 -5.26 15.03
CA SER A 249 -2.85 -5.63 16.09
C SER A 249 -2.86 -4.62 17.24
N VAL A 250 -1.68 -4.16 17.66
CA VAL A 250 -1.53 -3.14 18.72
C VAL A 250 -2.11 -1.80 18.24
N ALA A 251 -1.76 -1.39 17.02
CA ALA A 251 -2.27 -0.15 16.44
C ALA A 251 -3.80 -0.14 16.33
N LYS A 252 -4.43 -1.28 15.95
CA LYS A 252 -5.88 -1.42 15.96
C LYS A 252 -6.49 -1.31 17.33
N MET A 253 -5.85 -1.89 18.34
CA MET A 253 -6.33 -1.84 19.73
C MET A 253 -6.38 -0.41 20.27
N TYR A 254 -5.40 0.41 19.91
CA TYR A 254 -5.26 1.77 20.41
C TYR A 254 -5.72 2.87 19.45
N LYS A 255 -6.33 2.51 18.31
CA LYS A 255 -6.66 3.44 17.21
C LYS A 255 -7.50 4.65 17.59
N GLU A 256 -8.27 4.58 18.68
CA GLU A 256 -9.09 5.69 19.16
C GLU A 256 -8.26 6.76 19.86
N TYR A 257 -7.11 6.41 20.41
CA TYR A 257 -6.26 7.27 21.21
C TYR A 257 -4.90 7.56 20.62
N LEU A 258 -4.41 6.64 19.76
CA LEU A 258 -3.07 6.68 19.19
C LEU A 258 -3.11 6.59 17.66
N SER A 259 -2.26 7.38 17.02
CA SER A 259 -1.90 7.27 15.62
C SER A 259 -0.51 6.65 15.52
N PHE A 260 -0.41 5.47 14.91
CA PHE A 260 0.89 4.84 14.65
C PHE A 260 1.39 5.26 13.27
N VAL A 261 2.66 5.64 13.19
CA VAL A 261 3.28 6.06 11.95
C VAL A 261 4.70 5.52 11.81
N THR A 262 5.09 5.25 10.57
CA THR A 262 6.49 5.02 10.20
C THR A 262 7.07 6.29 9.62
N VAL A 263 8.37 6.50 9.81
CA VAL A 263 9.12 7.65 9.29
C VAL A 263 10.36 7.14 8.55
N ASP A 264 10.54 7.58 7.31
CA ASP A 264 11.80 7.32 6.60
C ASP A 264 12.91 8.18 7.17
N ALA A 265 13.83 7.54 7.91
CA ALA A 265 14.92 8.24 8.57
C ALA A 265 15.99 8.78 7.59
N ASN A 266 16.01 8.30 6.32
CA ASN A 266 16.88 8.91 5.31
C ASN A 266 16.37 10.29 4.88
N GLU A 267 15.05 10.47 4.85
CA GLU A 267 14.43 11.71 4.39
C GLU A 267 14.09 12.66 5.57
N TYR A 268 13.62 12.09 6.68
CA TYR A 268 13.08 12.83 7.83
C TYR A 268 13.75 12.48 9.16
N GLY A 269 15.03 12.05 9.12
CA GLY A 269 15.77 11.69 10.34
C GLY A 269 16.02 12.87 11.28
N ASP A 270 15.93 14.11 10.79
CA ASP A 270 16.02 15.34 11.58
C ASP A 270 14.85 15.50 12.57
N LEU A 271 13.69 14.87 12.31
CA LEU A 271 12.55 14.87 13.21
C LEU A 271 12.76 14.00 14.47
N ALA A 272 13.82 13.20 14.52
CA ALA A 272 14.12 12.34 15.65
C ALA A 272 14.55 13.13 16.89
N ALA A 273 15.39 14.17 16.73
CA ALA A 273 15.93 14.97 17.83
C ALA A 273 14.83 15.69 18.67
N PRO A 274 13.84 16.38 18.06
CA PRO A 274 12.72 16.97 18.80
C PRO A 274 11.85 15.94 19.53
N LEU A 275 11.94 14.66 19.17
CA LEU A 275 11.23 13.55 19.81
C LEU A 275 12.08 12.80 20.84
N GLY A 276 13.20 13.41 21.30
CA GLY A 276 14.08 12.86 22.32
C GLY A 276 14.90 11.64 21.86
N LEU A 277 14.99 11.42 20.54
CA LEU A 277 15.74 10.31 19.96
C LEU A 277 17.16 10.77 19.54
N ALA A 278 18.14 9.90 19.70
CA ALA A 278 19.51 10.20 19.30
C ALA A 278 19.61 10.31 17.76
N PRO A 279 20.16 11.42 17.23
CA PRO A 279 20.32 11.59 15.78
C PRO A 279 21.15 10.47 15.16
N GLY A 280 20.68 9.94 14.00
CA GLY A 280 21.39 8.91 13.25
C GLY A 280 21.37 7.50 13.87
N VAL A 281 20.66 7.29 14.97
CA VAL A 281 20.55 5.99 15.64
C VAL A 281 19.18 5.38 15.39
N PHE A 282 19.12 4.43 14.47
CA PHE A 282 17.89 3.78 14.01
C PHE A 282 18.06 2.24 13.98
N PRO A 283 16.99 1.45 14.12
CA PRO A 283 15.60 1.90 14.32
C PRO A 283 15.37 2.55 15.70
N ALA A 284 14.43 3.48 15.77
CA ALA A 284 14.09 4.18 17.00
C ALA A 284 12.58 4.47 17.08
N LEU A 285 12.05 4.59 18.31
CA LEU A 285 10.62 4.86 18.53
C LEU A 285 10.43 5.94 19.57
N SER A 286 9.45 6.80 19.36
CA SER A 286 9.02 7.78 20.36
C SER A 286 7.50 7.97 20.31
N VAL A 287 6.92 8.34 21.44
CA VAL A 287 5.51 8.69 21.57
C VAL A 287 5.39 10.17 21.87
N GLN A 288 4.64 10.90 21.07
CA GLN A 288 4.33 12.31 21.29
C GLN A 288 2.87 12.51 21.60
N ASN A 289 2.57 13.29 22.61
CA ASN A 289 1.26 13.86 22.82
C ASN A 289 1.28 15.34 22.40
N PRO A 290 0.76 15.68 21.22
CA PRO A 290 0.84 17.05 20.70
C PRO A 290 0.04 18.05 21.56
N MET A 291 -1.09 17.63 22.12
CA MET A 291 -1.96 18.48 22.92
C MET A 291 -1.27 19.02 24.17
N PHE A 292 -0.42 18.22 24.82
CA PHE A 292 0.30 18.58 26.04
C PHE A 292 1.79 18.85 25.82
N GLY A 293 2.26 18.77 24.58
CA GLY A 293 3.68 18.93 24.23
C GLY A 293 4.60 17.88 24.88
N LYS A 294 4.06 16.74 25.32
CA LYS A 294 4.83 15.70 26.00
C LYS A 294 5.38 14.69 25.01
N VAL A 295 6.64 14.32 25.22
CA VAL A 295 7.36 13.35 24.42
C VAL A 295 7.90 12.24 25.32
N PHE A 296 7.83 11.00 24.84
CA PHE A 296 8.26 9.80 25.55
C PHE A 296 9.11 8.95 24.61
N PRO A 297 10.44 9.17 24.58
CA PRO A 297 11.34 8.33 23.77
C PRO A 297 11.37 6.90 24.33
N TYR A 298 11.28 5.93 23.44
CA TYR A 298 11.45 4.52 23.81
C TYR A 298 12.91 4.24 24.17
N PRO A 299 13.22 3.50 25.25
CA PRO A 299 14.58 3.27 25.69
C PRO A 299 15.43 2.62 24.61
N ARG A 300 16.61 3.20 24.37
CA ARG A 300 17.59 2.69 23.40
C ARG A 300 18.07 1.27 23.77
N GLY A 301 18.28 0.43 22.76
CA GLY A 301 18.78 -0.94 22.94
C GLY A 301 17.74 -1.95 23.39
N ARG A 302 16.50 -1.54 23.55
CA ARG A 302 15.37 -2.47 23.77
C ARG A 302 14.74 -2.86 22.46
N ASP A 303 14.31 -4.12 22.37
CA ASP A 303 13.61 -4.62 21.18
C ASP A 303 12.27 -3.91 21.00
N ILE A 304 11.99 -3.53 19.75
CA ILE A 304 10.75 -2.90 19.33
C ILE A 304 9.78 -4.01 18.89
N THR A 305 9.14 -4.66 19.87
CA THR A 305 8.14 -5.72 19.63
C THR A 305 6.75 -5.27 20.05
N PRO A 306 5.67 -5.90 19.55
CA PRO A 306 4.30 -5.59 19.96
C PRO A 306 4.09 -5.61 21.48
N GLU A 307 4.65 -6.61 22.16
CA GLU A 307 4.53 -6.78 23.61
C GLU A 307 5.27 -5.67 24.37
N ALA A 308 6.50 -5.36 23.94
CA ALA A 308 7.32 -4.34 24.59
C ALA A 308 6.74 -2.94 24.39
N ILE A 309 6.25 -2.63 23.16
CA ILE A 309 5.59 -1.36 22.90
C ILE A 309 4.24 -1.26 23.60
N GLY A 310 3.44 -2.34 23.65
CA GLY A 310 2.19 -2.38 24.41
C GLY A 310 2.41 -2.09 25.90
N ALA A 311 3.44 -2.70 26.49
CA ALA A 311 3.82 -2.44 27.90
C ALA A 311 4.28 -0.98 28.10
N PHE A 312 5.09 -0.44 27.19
CA PHE A 312 5.55 0.95 27.25
C PHE A 312 4.40 1.96 27.17
N LEU A 313 3.43 1.74 26.27
CA LEU A 313 2.23 2.57 26.13
C LEU A 313 1.37 2.52 27.41
N MET A 314 1.26 1.34 28.01
CA MET A 314 0.56 1.18 29.30
C MET A 314 1.27 1.93 30.41
N ASP A 315 2.59 1.84 30.51
CA ASP A 315 3.39 2.54 31.51
C ASP A 315 3.30 4.07 31.35
N ILE A 316 3.27 4.58 30.11
CA ILE A 316 3.00 6.01 29.82
C ILE A 316 1.61 6.39 30.36
N SER A 317 0.58 5.60 30.05
CA SER A 317 -0.80 5.89 30.47
C SER A 317 -0.98 5.89 32.00
N GLN A 318 -0.19 5.08 32.71
CA GLN A 318 -0.16 4.99 34.16
C GLN A 318 0.76 6.02 34.84
N GLY A 319 1.43 6.89 34.05
CA GLY A 319 2.34 7.91 34.58
C GLY A 319 3.67 7.35 35.09
N LYS A 320 4.01 6.11 34.82
CA LYS A 320 5.26 5.46 35.25
C LYS A 320 6.48 5.91 34.45
N VAL A 321 6.25 6.36 33.19
CA VAL A 321 7.29 6.92 32.31
C VAL A 321 7.25 8.44 32.41
N LYS A 322 8.38 9.06 32.76
CA LYS A 322 8.51 10.52 32.75
C LYS A 322 8.62 11.03 31.30
N ALA A 323 7.93 12.12 31.03
CA ALA A 323 8.11 12.82 29.76
C ALA A 323 9.57 13.32 29.67
N TRP A 324 10.09 13.32 28.45
CA TRP A 324 11.39 13.89 28.15
C TRP A 324 11.42 15.39 28.46
N ASP A 325 12.49 15.84 29.11
CA ASP A 325 12.66 17.22 29.60
C ASP A 325 13.38 18.13 28.61
N GLY A 326 13.68 17.65 27.40
CA GLY A 326 14.40 18.40 26.36
C GLY A 326 15.93 18.24 26.46
N THR A 327 16.44 17.52 27.43
CA THR A 327 17.87 17.26 27.53
C THR A 327 18.22 15.91 26.93
N MET A 328 19.17 15.88 26.00
CA MET A 328 19.77 14.63 25.54
C MET A 328 20.69 14.14 26.64
N SER A 329 20.40 12.99 27.24
CA SER A 329 21.35 12.37 28.18
C SER A 329 22.66 12.08 27.44
N ALA A 330 23.66 12.92 27.73
CA ALA A 330 25.02 12.65 27.35
C ALA A 330 25.52 11.54 28.28
N GLY A 331 25.50 10.30 27.83
CA GLY A 331 26.07 9.27 28.63
C GLY A 331 25.56 7.89 28.34
N GLU A 332 26.34 7.17 27.70
CA GLU A 332 26.92 5.88 28.09
C GLU A 332 27.89 5.43 26.96
N GLY A 333 28.87 6.27 26.76
CA GLY A 333 29.98 5.97 25.84
C GLY A 333 31.31 6.28 26.51
N ARG A 334 31.56 5.72 27.72
CA ARG A 334 32.88 5.59 28.31
C ARG A 334 32.86 4.56 29.42
N ALA A 335 33.09 3.33 29.09
CA ALA A 335 33.67 2.36 29.97
C ALA A 335 34.41 1.35 29.08
N HIS A 336 35.68 1.52 28.99
CA HIS A 336 36.77 0.58 28.84
C HIS A 336 37.86 1.19 27.96
N ASP A 337 38.63 2.09 28.60
CA ASP A 337 40.09 2.19 28.39
C ASP A 337 40.67 2.54 29.73
N GLU A 338 41.11 1.53 30.46
CA GLU A 338 42.22 1.53 31.41
C GLU A 338 42.51 0.09 31.85
N LEU A 339 43.57 -0.43 31.34
CA LEU A 339 44.68 -1.28 31.77
C LEU A 339 45.03 -2.34 30.72
#